data_3ffb667fd025805f46159450dbf89c5e
#
_entry.id   3ffb667fd025805f46159450dbf89c5e
#
_cell.length_a   1.000
_cell.length_b   1.000
_cell.length_c   1.000
_cell.angle_alpha   90.00
_cell.angle_beta   90.00
_cell.angle_gamma   90.00
#
_symmetry.space_group_name_H-M   'P 1'
#
loop_
_entity.id
_entity.type
_entity.pdbx_description
1 polymer ?
#
loop_
_entity_poly.entity_id
_entity_poly.type
_entity_poly.pdbx_seq_one_letter_code
_entity_poly.pdbx_strand_id
1 'polypeptide(L)'
;LEQLARDLLVERRRTRRWSIFFRLSGLVTALVGVLIVLAVVGSKEHVCLDQCTAVVEVRGELDSGGRASAEHVIAGLQAAFKHGRIKGVIVRINSPGGSPVQAGQIYDEIRRLRAAHPTIPVHAVVEEIAASGGYYVAAAGEKIFVDKASIVGSIGVIMEGFGFTGVMEKLGVERRVLT
;
A
#
# COMPACT_ATOMS: atom_id res chain seq x y z
N LEU A 1 -74.24 5.77 7.17
CA LEU A 1 -73.20 6.61 6.57
C LEU A 1 -71.98 6.74 7.48
N GLU A 2 -72.14 6.97 8.77
CA GLU A 2 -71.01 7.09 9.72
C GLU A 2 -70.19 5.81 9.89
N GLN A 3 -70.78 4.64 9.89
CA GLN A 3 -70.08 3.35 9.98
C GLN A 3 -69.20 3.14 8.77
N LEU A 4 -69.69 3.41 7.57
CA LEU A 4 -68.93 3.27 6.32
C LEU A 4 -67.70 4.19 6.28
N ALA A 5 -67.84 5.43 6.81
CA ALA A 5 -66.77 6.38 6.89
C ALA A 5 -65.65 5.94 7.88
N ARG A 6 -66.04 5.34 9.01
CA ARG A 6 -65.09 4.78 10.00
C ARG A 6 -64.31 3.60 9.44
N ASP A 7 -64.98 2.70 8.76
CA ASP A 7 -64.34 1.50 8.13
C ASP A 7 -63.34 1.91 7.06
N LEU A 8 -63.64 2.88 6.20
CA LEU A 8 -62.72 3.43 5.23
C LEU A 8 -61.48 4.10 5.85
N LEU A 9 -61.64 4.77 6.99
CA LEU A 9 -60.51 5.39 7.71
C LEU A 9 -59.59 4.35 8.35
N VAL A 10 -60.16 3.29 8.91
CA VAL A 10 -59.39 2.17 9.49
C VAL A 10 -58.59 1.44 8.39
N GLU A 11 -59.22 1.18 7.26
CA GLU A 11 -58.58 0.50 6.13
C GLU A 11 -57.44 1.31 5.50
N ARG A 12 -57.61 2.64 5.33
CA ARG A 12 -56.55 3.56 4.88
C ARG A 12 -55.37 3.62 5.86
N ARG A 13 -55.64 3.59 7.17
CA ARG A 13 -54.57 3.58 8.19
C ARG A 13 -53.81 2.26 8.16
N ARG A 14 -54.46 1.13 7.94
CA ARG A 14 -53.86 -0.20 7.85
C ARG A 14 -52.99 -0.31 6.61
N THR A 15 -53.44 0.11 5.44
CA THR A 15 -52.72 0.09 4.17
C THR A 15 -51.48 1.00 4.22
N ARG A 16 -51.63 2.19 4.83
CA ARG A 16 -50.49 3.13 5.02
C ARG A 16 -49.40 2.54 5.94
N ARG A 17 -49.80 1.88 7.03
CA ARG A 17 -48.84 1.23 7.96
C ARG A 17 -48.10 0.09 7.27
N TRP A 18 -48.76 -0.73 6.47
CA TRP A 18 -48.17 -1.80 5.70
C TRP A 18 -47.25 -1.26 4.62
N SER A 19 -47.61 -0.21 3.92
CA SER A 19 -46.74 0.39 2.90
C SER A 19 -45.45 1.01 3.50
N ILE A 20 -45.57 1.63 4.69
CA ILE A 20 -44.39 2.14 5.41
C ILE A 20 -43.49 0.98 5.86
N PHE A 21 -44.10 -0.08 6.41
CA PHE A 21 -43.35 -1.27 6.83
C PHE A 21 -42.56 -1.90 5.67
N PHE A 22 -43.19 -2.12 4.51
CA PHE A 22 -42.49 -2.69 3.35
C PHE A 22 -41.39 -1.77 2.77
N ARG A 23 -41.64 -0.45 2.79
CA ARG A 23 -40.59 0.52 2.36
C ARG A 23 -39.39 0.52 3.31
N LEU A 24 -39.63 0.51 4.61
CA LEU A 24 -38.56 0.45 5.61
C LEU A 24 -37.81 -0.90 5.54
N SER A 25 -38.54 -2.01 5.44
CA SER A 25 -37.94 -3.33 5.28
C SER A 25 -37.09 -3.41 4.01
N GLY A 26 -37.59 -2.91 2.87
CA GLY A 26 -36.82 -2.85 1.62
C GLY A 26 -35.54 -1.99 1.74
N LEU A 27 -35.61 -0.84 2.42
CA LEU A 27 -34.47 0.03 2.70
C LEU A 27 -33.42 -0.68 3.57
N VAL A 28 -33.86 -1.35 4.63
CA VAL A 28 -32.95 -2.11 5.52
C VAL A 28 -32.28 -3.25 4.76
N THR A 29 -33.05 -4.00 3.96
CA THR A 29 -32.48 -5.09 3.15
C THR A 29 -31.46 -4.58 2.14
N ALA A 30 -31.75 -3.45 1.48
CA ALA A 30 -30.82 -2.83 0.54
C ALA A 30 -29.54 -2.35 1.27
N LEU A 31 -29.67 -1.72 2.44
CA LEU A 31 -28.53 -1.28 3.23
C LEU A 31 -27.65 -2.45 3.68
N VAL A 32 -28.26 -3.52 4.18
CA VAL A 32 -27.54 -4.75 4.56
C VAL A 32 -26.84 -5.37 3.34
N GLY A 33 -27.49 -5.41 2.18
CA GLY A 33 -26.89 -5.86 0.93
C GLY A 33 -25.66 -5.05 0.54
N VAL A 34 -25.74 -3.71 0.62
CA VAL A 34 -24.61 -2.83 0.35
C VAL A 34 -23.48 -3.05 1.36
N LEU A 35 -23.79 -3.20 2.64
CA LEU A 35 -22.77 -3.47 3.66
C LEU A 35 -22.06 -4.82 3.45
N ILE A 36 -22.81 -5.85 3.06
CA ILE A 36 -22.23 -7.16 2.72
C ILE A 36 -21.32 -7.04 1.50
N VAL A 37 -21.75 -6.34 0.44
CA VAL A 37 -20.91 -6.12 -0.75
C VAL A 37 -19.65 -5.35 -0.40
N LEU A 38 -19.76 -4.28 0.39
CA LEU A 38 -18.60 -3.51 0.85
C LEU A 38 -17.65 -4.36 1.71
N ALA A 39 -18.18 -5.20 2.59
CA ALA A 39 -17.37 -6.13 3.40
C ALA A 39 -16.65 -7.18 2.52
N VAL A 40 -17.33 -7.75 1.53
CA VAL A 40 -16.74 -8.75 0.63
C VAL A 40 -15.74 -8.14 -0.34
N VAL A 41 -16.01 -6.94 -0.86
CA VAL A 41 -15.08 -6.23 -1.77
C VAL A 41 -13.89 -5.64 -1.00
N GLY A 42 -14.10 -5.22 0.26
CA GLY A 42 -13.03 -4.70 1.11
C GLY A 42 -12.05 -5.77 1.63
N SER A 43 -12.49 -7.01 1.75
CA SER A 43 -11.65 -8.12 2.20
C SER A 43 -10.99 -8.83 1.01
N LYS A 44 -10.01 -8.18 0.38
CA LYS A 44 -9.06 -8.87 -0.51
C LYS A 44 -7.97 -9.60 0.29
N GLU A 45 -8.29 -10.11 1.47
CA GLU A 45 -7.39 -11.02 2.14
C GLU A 45 -7.39 -12.36 1.40
N HIS A 46 -6.30 -12.64 0.70
CA HIS A 46 -6.03 -13.97 0.17
C HIS A 46 -5.94 -14.94 1.35
N VAL A 47 -6.99 -15.71 1.54
CA VAL A 47 -7.06 -16.69 2.63
C VAL A 47 -6.03 -17.77 2.38
N CYS A 48 -5.01 -17.79 3.20
CA CYS A 48 -4.03 -18.85 3.25
C CYS A 48 -4.65 -20.07 3.96
N LEU A 49 -5.01 -21.10 3.22
CA LEU A 49 -5.64 -22.28 3.75
C LEU A 49 -4.63 -23.31 4.29
N ASP A 50 -3.39 -23.32 3.76
CA ASP A 50 -2.32 -24.21 4.14
C ASP A 50 -0.99 -23.46 4.27
N GLN A 51 0.08 -23.91 3.66
CA GLN A 51 1.38 -23.25 3.62
C GLN A 51 1.39 -22.19 2.53
N CYS A 52 1.83 -20.96 2.84
CA CYS A 52 1.78 -19.83 1.92
C CYS A 52 3.11 -19.13 1.79
N THR A 53 3.28 -18.48 0.66
CA THR A 53 4.30 -17.46 0.43
C THR A 53 3.61 -16.11 0.38
N ALA A 54 4.05 -15.18 1.21
CA ALA A 54 3.57 -13.81 1.16
C ALA A 54 4.27 -13.04 0.04
N VAL A 55 3.55 -12.17 -0.62
CA VAL A 55 4.11 -11.24 -1.60
C VAL A 55 3.91 -9.82 -1.07
N VAL A 56 5.00 -9.10 -0.88
CA VAL A 56 5.00 -7.69 -0.48
C VAL A 56 5.49 -6.87 -1.65
N GLU A 57 4.70 -5.91 -2.09
CA GLU A 57 5.01 -5.11 -3.27
C GLU A 57 5.74 -3.82 -2.89
N VAL A 58 6.79 -3.52 -3.68
CA VAL A 58 7.49 -2.24 -3.69
C VAL A 58 7.36 -1.67 -5.10
N ARG A 59 6.32 -0.87 -5.33
CA ARG A 59 5.97 -0.39 -6.66
C ARG A 59 5.92 1.13 -6.73
N GLY A 60 6.70 1.71 -7.64
CA GLY A 60 6.82 3.14 -7.85
C GLY A 60 7.98 3.76 -7.08
N GLU A 61 7.98 5.08 -7.00
CA GLU A 61 9.02 5.84 -6.31
C GLU A 61 8.92 5.66 -4.79
N LEU A 62 10.09 5.53 -4.16
CA LEU A 62 10.21 5.44 -2.70
C LEU A 62 10.09 6.85 -2.11
N ASP A 63 8.92 7.22 -1.68
CA ASP A 63 8.62 8.49 -1.03
C ASP A 63 7.80 8.29 0.26
N SER A 64 7.62 9.34 1.03
CA SER A 64 6.88 9.27 2.30
C SER A 64 5.36 9.23 2.16
N GLY A 65 4.81 9.53 0.99
CA GLY A 65 3.36 9.62 0.75
C GLY A 65 2.82 8.58 -0.23
N GLY A 66 3.70 7.82 -0.88
CA GLY A 66 3.34 6.87 -1.91
C GLY A 66 3.07 5.45 -1.42
N ARG A 67 2.69 4.59 -2.35
CA ARG A 67 2.48 3.16 -2.08
C ARG A 67 3.76 2.41 -1.71
N ALA A 68 4.91 2.91 -2.17
CA ALA A 68 6.22 2.37 -1.84
C ALA A 68 6.87 3.07 -0.65
N SER A 69 6.09 3.76 0.19
CA SER A 69 6.60 4.33 1.44
C SER A 69 7.06 3.23 2.40
N ALA A 70 8.06 3.56 3.21
CA ALA A 70 8.55 2.63 4.24
C ALA A 70 7.42 2.19 5.17
N GLU A 71 6.52 3.08 5.55
CA GLU A 71 5.37 2.77 6.41
C GLU A 71 4.51 1.64 5.81
N HIS A 72 4.10 1.76 4.55
CA HIS A 72 3.26 0.76 3.89
C HIS A 72 3.98 -0.56 3.68
N VAL A 73 5.22 -0.52 3.19
CA VAL A 73 6.00 -1.74 2.92
C VAL A 73 6.32 -2.48 4.21
N ILE A 74 6.74 -1.77 5.25
CA ILE A 74 7.05 -2.34 6.57
C ILE A 74 5.80 -2.95 7.20
N ALA A 75 4.65 -2.27 7.13
CA ALA A 75 3.38 -2.81 7.61
C ALA A 75 3.03 -4.13 6.89
N GLY A 76 3.21 -4.18 5.56
CA GLY A 76 3.03 -5.40 4.78
C GLY A 76 3.97 -6.53 5.17
N LEU A 77 5.26 -6.24 5.37
CA LEU A 77 6.27 -7.19 5.83
C LEU A 77 5.90 -7.75 7.21
N GLN A 78 5.58 -6.88 8.16
CA GLN A 78 5.21 -7.28 9.52
C GLN A 78 3.93 -8.11 9.54
N ALA A 79 2.93 -7.76 8.73
CA ALA A 79 1.71 -8.55 8.60
C ALA A 79 2.01 -9.94 8.04
N ALA A 80 2.88 -10.04 7.01
CA ALA A 80 3.30 -11.31 6.45
C ALA A 80 3.93 -12.20 7.53
N PHE A 81 4.90 -11.71 8.28
CA PHE A 81 5.59 -12.50 9.30
C PHE A 81 4.73 -12.84 10.53
N LYS A 82 3.69 -12.07 10.82
CA LYS A 82 2.71 -12.41 11.87
C LYS A 82 1.81 -13.58 11.49
N HIS A 83 1.71 -13.90 10.21
CA HIS A 83 0.85 -14.98 9.74
C HIS A 83 1.52 -16.34 9.93
N GLY A 84 1.03 -17.14 10.87
CA GLY A 84 1.67 -18.39 11.34
C GLY A 84 1.84 -19.50 10.28
N ARG A 85 1.31 -19.34 9.07
CA ARG A 85 1.40 -20.32 7.97
C ARG A 85 2.36 -19.92 6.86
N ILE A 86 3.07 -18.80 7.01
CA ILE A 86 4.03 -18.32 6.03
C ILE A 86 5.27 -19.21 6.02
N LYS A 87 5.68 -19.63 4.84
CA LYS A 87 6.90 -20.41 4.57
C LYS A 87 7.98 -19.65 3.80
N GLY A 88 7.63 -18.49 3.27
CA GLY A 88 8.54 -17.60 2.58
C GLY A 88 7.90 -16.25 2.30
N VAL A 89 8.73 -15.26 2.05
CA VAL A 89 8.31 -13.91 1.67
C VAL A 89 9.00 -13.53 0.37
N ILE A 90 8.24 -13.03 -0.59
CA ILE A 90 8.74 -12.43 -1.82
C ILE A 90 8.54 -10.93 -1.71
N VAL A 91 9.62 -10.18 -1.80
CA VAL A 91 9.59 -8.73 -2.00
C VAL A 91 9.62 -8.49 -3.50
N ARG A 92 8.47 -8.14 -4.07
CA ARG A 92 8.29 -7.90 -5.50
C ARG A 92 8.54 -6.43 -5.80
N ILE A 93 9.55 -6.13 -6.60
CA ILE A 93 10.08 -4.78 -6.79
C ILE A 93 9.88 -4.33 -8.23
N ASN A 94 9.25 -3.16 -8.37
CA ASN A 94 9.18 -2.41 -9.62
C ASN A 94 9.31 -0.92 -9.27
N SER A 95 10.56 -0.47 -9.00
CA SER A 95 10.84 0.84 -8.44
C SER A 95 12.10 1.46 -9.05
N PRO A 96 12.05 2.70 -9.50
CA PRO A 96 13.24 3.45 -9.94
C PRO A 96 14.12 3.91 -8.76
N GLY A 97 13.69 3.70 -7.52
CA GLY A 97 14.32 4.23 -6.31
C GLY A 97 13.57 5.42 -5.75
N GLY A 98 14.28 6.36 -5.18
CA GLY A 98 13.73 7.56 -4.52
C GLY A 98 14.47 7.86 -3.23
N SER A 99 13.76 8.19 -2.16
CA SER A 99 14.35 8.58 -0.89
C SER A 99 15.26 7.51 -0.29
N PRO A 100 16.54 7.82 -0.04
CA PRO A 100 17.46 6.89 0.63
C PRO A 100 16.99 6.52 2.05
N VAL A 101 16.30 7.43 2.73
CA VAL A 101 15.76 7.20 4.08
C VAL A 101 14.68 6.13 4.04
N GLN A 102 13.73 6.24 3.08
CA GLN A 102 12.69 5.24 2.90
C GLN A 102 13.28 3.87 2.54
N ALA A 103 14.24 3.85 1.59
CA ALA A 103 14.93 2.62 1.21
C ALA A 103 15.67 1.97 2.38
N GLY A 104 16.38 2.76 3.18
CA GLY A 104 17.12 2.31 4.35
C GLY A 104 16.20 1.68 5.41
N GLN A 105 15.08 2.34 5.73
CA GLN A 105 14.11 1.81 6.69
C GLN A 105 13.53 0.47 6.26
N ILE A 106 13.20 0.32 4.97
CA ILE A 106 12.71 -0.97 4.42
C ILE A 106 13.80 -2.03 4.48
N TYR A 107 15.03 -1.68 4.08
CA TYR A 107 16.18 -2.57 4.13
C TYR A 107 16.42 -3.10 5.54
N ASP A 108 16.49 -2.21 6.52
CA ASP A 108 16.74 -2.55 7.92
C ASP A 108 15.65 -3.45 8.49
N GLU A 109 14.38 -3.18 8.16
CA GLU A 109 13.27 -4.02 8.60
C GLU A 109 13.30 -5.42 7.99
N ILE A 110 13.62 -5.55 6.69
CA ILE A 110 13.79 -6.86 6.06
C ILE A 110 14.91 -7.62 6.77
N ARG A 111 16.06 -6.97 7.03
CA ARG A 111 17.19 -7.59 7.73
C ARG A 111 16.84 -8.01 9.14
N ARG A 112 16.09 -7.18 9.86
CA ARG A 112 15.60 -7.48 11.20
C ARG A 112 14.65 -8.68 11.23
N LEU A 113 13.70 -8.72 10.30
CA LEU A 113 12.73 -9.82 10.21
C LEU A 113 13.41 -11.15 9.83
N ARG A 114 14.36 -11.12 8.90
CA ARG A 114 15.15 -12.30 8.53
C ARG A 114 15.96 -12.83 9.72
N ALA A 115 16.55 -11.95 10.51
CA ALA A 115 17.30 -12.35 11.71
C ALA A 115 16.38 -12.94 12.78
N ALA A 116 15.17 -12.41 12.94
CA ALA A 116 14.18 -12.91 13.91
C ALA A 116 13.51 -14.23 13.46
N HIS A 117 13.47 -14.49 12.14
CA HIS A 117 12.79 -15.65 11.56
C HIS A 117 13.69 -16.41 10.57
N PRO A 118 14.80 -17.03 11.00
CA PRO A 118 15.81 -17.61 10.12
C PRO A 118 15.31 -18.78 9.25
N THR A 119 14.16 -19.35 9.59
CA THR A 119 13.53 -20.44 8.82
C THR A 119 12.61 -19.96 7.72
N ILE A 120 12.33 -18.67 7.64
CA ILE A 120 11.46 -18.06 6.62
C ILE A 120 12.33 -17.26 5.64
N PRO A 121 12.62 -17.80 4.44
CA PRO A 121 13.43 -17.11 3.46
C PRO A 121 12.70 -15.85 2.93
N VAL A 122 13.47 -14.79 2.69
CA VAL A 122 13.01 -13.57 2.03
C VAL A 122 13.77 -13.38 0.74
N HIS A 123 13.09 -13.45 -0.38
CA HIS A 123 13.67 -13.24 -1.70
C HIS A 123 13.15 -11.99 -2.36
N ALA A 124 14.02 -11.27 -3.05
CA ALA A 124 13.61 -10.16 -3.90
C ALA A 124 13.36 -10.68 -5.33
N VAL A 125 12.27 -10.23 -5.91
CA VAL A 125 11.92 -10.48 -7.33
C VAL A 125 11.73 -9.14 -8.01
N VAL A 126 12.57 -8.87 -8.99
CA VAL A 126 12.52 -7.64 -9.78
C VAL A 126 11.63 -7.87 -11.00
N GLU A 127 10.64 -7.01 -11.18
CA GLU A 127 9.82 -7.01 -12.40
C GLU A 127 10.58 -6.30 -13.53
N GLU A 128 10.28 -5.03 -13.79
CA GLU A 128 10.94 -4.27 -14.88
C GLU A 128 12.17 -3.52 -14.38
N ILE A 129 12.10 -2.94 -13.18
CA ILE A 129 13.15 -2.08 -12.65
C ILE A 129 13.32 -2.21 -11.14
N ALA A 130 14.58 -2.28 -10.71
CA ALA A 130 15.02 -2.05 -9.34
C ALA A 130 16.28 -1.21 -9.35
N ALA A 131 16.14 0.10 -9.41
CA ALA A 131 17.25 1.03 -9.50
C ALA A 131 17.42 1.82 -8.21
N SER A 132 18.67 2.25 -7.91
CA SER A 132 18.99 3.11 -6.77
C SER A 132 18.42 2.55 -5.46
N GLY A 133 17.53 3.29 -4.77
CA GLY A 133 16.84 2.82 -3.57
C GLY A 133 16.06 1.51 -3.74
N GLY A 134 15.52 1.24 -4.95
CA GLY A 134 14.86 -0.03 -5.26
C GLY A 134 15.83 -1.21 -5.22
N TYR A 135 17.05 -1.04 -5.75
CA TYR A 135 18.08 -2.04 -5.65
C TYR A 135 18.61 -2.19 -4.21
N TYR A 136 18.68 -1.09 -3.46
CA TYR A 136 19.05 -1.14 -2.05
C TYR A 136 18.08 -2.00 -1.24
N VAL A 137 16.78 -1.85 -1.46
CA VAL A 137 15.75 -2.73 -0.87
C VAL A 137 15.95 -4.19 -1.30
N ALA A 138 16.19 -4.43 -2.60
CA ALA A 138 16.42 -5.79 -3.13
C ALA A 138 17.59 -6.49 -2.44
N ALA A 139 18.67 -5.76 -2.15
CA ALA A 139 19.88 -6.27 -1.50
C ALA A 139 19.65 -6.75 -0.05
N ALA A 140 18.55 -6.39 0.58
CA ALA A 140 18.16 -6.91 1.89
C ALA A 140 17.68 -8.37 1.82
N GLY A 141 17.25 -8.85 0.65
CA GLY A 141 16.81 -10.21 0.42
C GLY A 141 17.96 -11.23 0.52
N GLU A 142 17.62 -12.51 0.60
CA GLU A 142 18.59 -13.59 0.58
C GLU A 142 19.11 -13.87 -0.82
N LYS A 143 18.18 -13.82 -1.79
CA LYS A 143 18.46 -13.93 -3.23
C LYS A 143 17.68 -12.87 -3.98
N ILE A 144 18.25 -12.41 -5.09
CA ILE A 144 17.60 -11.47 -5.99
C ILE A 144 17.37 -12.20 -7.31
N PHE A 145 16.11 -12.25 -7.72
CA PHE A 145 15.70 -12.82 -9.00
C PHE A 145 15.34 -11.69 -9.95
N VAL A 146 15.90 -11.71 -11.13
CA VAL A 146 15.71 -10.69 -12.16
C VAL A 146 15.45 -11.35 -13.51
N ASP A 147 14.69 -10.70 -14.38
CA ASP A 147 14.65 -11.07 -15.79
C ASP A 147 15.87 -10.49 -16.51
N LYS A 148 16.26 -11.12 -17.61
CA LYS A 148 17.39 -10.67 -18.46
C LYS A 148 17.21 -9.25 -19.01
N ALA A 149 15.97 -8.77 -19.09
CA ALA A 149 15.60 -7.43 -19.56
C ALA A 149 15.34 -6.45 -18.42
N SER A 150 15.35 -6.89 -17.15
CA SER A 150 15.15 -6.00 -16.02
C SER A 150 16.31 -5.01 -15.86
N ILE A 151 15.98 -3.78 -15.52
CA ILE A 151 16.95 -2.73 -15.21
C ILE A 151 17.28 -2.80 -13.73
N VAL A 152 18.54 -3.07 -13.39
CA VAL A 152 18.99 -3.16 -12.00
C VAL A 152 20.28 -2.37 -11.79
N GLY A 153 20.50 -1.88 -10.58
CA GLY A 153 21.70 -1.12 -10.22
C GLY A 153 21.44 0.36 -10.05
N SER A 154 22.10 1.21 -10.84
CA SER A 154 22.02 2.69 -10.69
C SER A 154 22.29 3.14 -9.24
N ILE A 155 23.33 2.56 -8.63
CA ILE A 155 23.69 2.81 -7.24
C ILE A 155 24.49 4.12 -7.19
N GLY A 156 23.86 5.17 -6.70
CA GLY A 156 24.51 6.47 -6.58
C GLY A 156 23.53 7.60 -6.28
N VAL A 157 24.08 8.75 -5.96
CA VAL A 157 23.34 10.00 -5.81
C VAL A 157 23.90 10.98 -6.84
N ILE A 158 23.05 11.50 -7.67
CA ILE A 158 23.38 12.55 -8.65
C ILE A 158 22.78 13.84 -8.13
N MET A 159 23.59 14.86 -8.01
CA MET A 159 23.15 16.22 -7.74
C MET A 159 23.64 17.11 -8.87
N GLU A 160 22.73 17.67 -9.62
CA GLU A 160 23.02 18.62 -10.70
C GLU A 160 22.66 20.03 -10.22
N GLY A 161 23.52 20.97 -10.56
CA GLY A 161 23.29 22.38 -10.22
C GLY A 161 24.11 23.29 -11.11
N PHE A 162 23.69 24.54 -11.19
CA PHE A 162 24.41 25.55 -11.94
C PHE A 162 25.30 26.36 -10.99
N GLY A 163 26.60 26.49 -11.37
CA GLY A 163 27.54 27.35 -10.66
C GLY A 163 27.49 28.77 -11.23
N PHE A 164 27.09 29.72 -10.42
CA PHE A 164 27.03 31.15 -10.80
C PHE A 164 28.21 31.99 -10.29
N THR A 165 29.17 31.37 -9.63
CA THR A 165 30.31 32.06 -9.00
C THR A 165 31.08 32.94 -9.99
N GLY A 166 31.41 32.44 -11.17
CA GLY A 166 32.11 33.24 -12.18
C GLY A 166 31.29 34.37 -12.77
N VAL A 167 29.97 34.26 -12.82
CA VAL A 167 29.08 35.36 -13.24
C VAL A 167 28.99 36.41 -12.15
N MET A 168 28.85 36.00 -10.89
CA MET A 168 28.80 36.89 -9.74
C MET A 168 30.09 37.73 -9.63
N GLU A 169 31.25 37.10 -9.83
CA GLU A 169 32.54 37.80 -9.85
C GLU A 169 32.64 38.87 -10.95
N LYS A 170 32.20 38.51 -12.15
CA LYS A 170 32.15 39.45 -13.31
C LYS A 170 31.21 40.63 -13.06
N LEU A 171 30.14 40.45 -12.29
CA LEU A 171 29.16 41.47 -11.94
C LEU A 171 29.53 42.24 -10.64
N GLY A 172 30.64 41.89 -10.00
CA GLY A 172 31.05 42.53 -8.75
C GLY A 172 30.15 42.16 -7.56
N VAL A 173 29.47 41.01 -7.63
CA VAL A 173 28.60 40.52 -6.54
C VAL A 173 29.40 39.61 -5.59
N GLU A 174 29.54 40.03 -4.34
CA GLU A 174 30.22 39.27 -3.30
C GLU A 174 29.22 38.56 -2.40
N ARG A 175 29.48 37.29 -2.10
CA ARG A 175 28.75 36.57 -1.06
C ARG A 175 29.34 36.91 0.31
N ARG A 176 28.59 37.65 1.13
CA ARG A 176 28.95 37.92 2.51
C ARG A 176 28.18 37.01 3.46
N VAL A 177 28.88 36.22 4.25
CA VAL A 177 28.33 35.43 5.34
C VAL A 177 28.49 36.21 6.62
N LEU A 178 27.38 36.59 7.22
CA LEU A 178 27.37 37.18 8.57
C LEU A 178 27.26 36.01 9.57
N THR A 179 28.26 35.85 10.38
CA THR A 179 28.32 34.85 11.47
C THR A 179 28.11 35.55 12.79
#